data_8152a2d62c272950d2445823681b2116
#
_entry.id   8152a2d62c272950d2445823681b2116
#
_cell.length_a   1.000
_cell.length_b   1.000
_cell.length_c   1.000
_cell.angle_alpha   90.00
_cell.angle_beta   90.00
_cell.angle_gamma   90.00
#
_symmetry.space_group_name_H-M   'P 1'
#
loop_
_entity.id
_entity.type
_entity.pdbx_description
1 polymer ?
#
loop_
_entity_poly.entity_id
_entity_poly.type
_entity_poly.pdbx_seq_one_letter_code
_entity_poly.pdbx_strand_id
1 'polypeptide(L)'
;RDTDRSRGLGDVYKRQMFARIKAEVLNEPVRIPDTKPAGRSPRKALVPAWARWAAMICIPIFIAFFTYNILSISDTDIQSPFIVKADKGDKATVVLPDGTDVILNSASQLSYLRDFGKNERRVQLDGEGYFKVAHDTRHTFIVQVGELEVKVLGTVFNVCAYQDEQDVTVVLLEGKVGVHTPSSSLIMKPGEKMNYNKSTHKFTTEKVYPEDY
;
A
#
# COMPACT_ATOMS: atom_id res chain seq x y z
N ARG A 1 -35.15 29.36 -83.80
CA ARG A 1 -34.02 29.32 -84.76
C ARG A 1 -33.01 30.41 -84.38
N ASP A 2 -32.47 30.44 -83.19
CA ASP A 2 -31.37 31.36 -82.76
C ASP A 2 -30.69 30.93 -81.42
N THR A 3 -30.45 29.64 -81.26
CA THR A 3 -29.75 29.17 -80.01
C THR A 3 -28.44 28.51 -80.29
N ASP A 4 -27.92 28.53 -81.52
CA ASP A 4 -26.67 27.81 -81.84
C ASP A 4 -25.45 28.72 -82.10
N ARG A 5 -25.66 30.06 -82.03
CA ARG A 5 -24.56 31.00 -82.28
C ARG A 5 -23.78 31.46 -81.03
N SER A 6 -24.33 31.21 -79.84
CA SER A 6 -23.68 31.63 -78.60
C SER A 6 -22.74 30.58 -77.99
N ARG A 7 -22.87 29.31 -78.43
CA ARG A 7 -22.00 28.24 -77.94
C ARG A 7 -20.57 28.25 -78.53
N GLY A 8 -20.44 28.72 -79.76
CA GLY A 8 -19.18 28.74 -80.47
C GLY A 8 -18.19 29.81 -80.01
N LEU A 9 -18.67 30.98 -79.51
CA LEU A 9 -17.79 32.05 -79.06
C LEU A 9 -17.17 31.79 -77.70
N GLY A 10 -17.89 31.10 -76.84
CA GLY A 10 -17.39 30.78 -75.50
C GLY A 10 -16.19 29.77 -75.48
N ASP A 11 -16.23 28.83 -76.43
CA ASP A 11 -15.20 27.81 -76.55
C ASP A 11 -13.91 28.32 -77.21
N VAL A 12 -14.05 29.25 -78.14
CA VAL A 12 -12.91 29.92 -78.79
C VAL A 12 -12.18 30.83 -77.76
N TYR A 13 -12.95 31.54 -76.92
CA TYR A 13 -12.40 32.42 -75.93
C TYR A 13 -11.67 31.61 -74.80
N LYS A 14 -12.26 30.52 -74.38
CA LYS A 14 -11.65 29.61 -73.44
C LYS A 14 -10.34 29.01 -73.98
N ARG A 15 -10.32 28.56 -75.20
CA ARG A 15 -9.09 28.01 -75.83
C ARG A 15 -7.99 29.05 -75.98
N GLN A 16 -8.32 30.29 -76.31
CA GLN A 16 -7.34 31.37 -76.37
C GLN A 16 -6.81 31.77 -74.99
N MET A 17 -7.67 31.79 -73.99
CA MET A 17 -7.28 32.08 -72.62
C MET A 17 -6.39 30.96 -72.00
N PHE A 18 -6.71 29.70 -72.25
CA PHE A 18 -5.88 28.55 -71.83
C PHE A 18 -4.54 28.54 -72.60
N ALA A 19 -4.50 28.93 -73.87
CA ALA A 19 -3.22 28.99 -74.59
C ALA A 19 -2.30 30.10 -74.06
N ARG A 20 -2.88 31.24 -73.66
CA ARG A 20 -2.13 32.38 -73.10
C ARG A 20 -1.58 32.00 -71.74
N ILE A 21 -2.39 31.41 -70.87
CA ILE A 21 -1.95 30.95 -69.53
C ILE A 21 -0.85 29.88 -69.64
N LYS A 22 -1.04 28.96 -70.63
CA LYS A 22 -0.03 27.90 -70.83
C LYS A 22 1.28 28.45 -71.41
N ALA A 23 1.29 29.49 -72.23
CA ALA A 23 2.49 30.13 -72.72
C ALA A 23 3.21 30.95 -71.64
N GLU A 24 2.47 31.57 -70.75
CA GLU A 24 3.04 32.38 -69.65
C GLU A 24 3.61 31.48 -68.52
N VAL A 25 2.96 30.36 -68.23
CA VAL A 25 3.45 29.40 -67.22
C VAL A 25 4.65 28.59 -67.73
N LEU A 26 4.77 28.34 -69.05
CA LEU A 26 5.89 27.55 -69.61
C LEU A 26 7.13 28.40 -69.95
N ASN A 27 7.01 29.72 -69.97
CA ASN A 27 8.12 30.60 -70.37
C ASN A 27 8.77 31.28 -69.17
N GLU A 28 8.31 31.10 -67.94
CA GLU A 28 9.08 31.50 -66.77
C GLU A 28 10.01 30.35 -66.41
N PRO A 29 11.31 30.58 -66.39
CA PRO A 29 12.23 29.61 -65.79
C PRO A 29 11.93 29.62 -64.30
N VAL A 30 11.30 28.53 -63.81
CA VAL A 30 11.14 28.27 -62.37
C VAL A 30 12.55 28.31 -61.76
N ARG A 31 12.93 29.44 -61.21
CA ARG A 31 14.06 29.52 -60.30
C ARG A 31 13.66 28.75 -59.06
N ILE A 32 13.98 27.48 -59.03
CA ILE A 32 13.98 26.71 -57.82
C ILE A 32 15.05 27.36 -56.92
N PRO A 33 14.71 28.01 -55.82
CA PRO A 33 15.72 28.43 -54.89
C PRO A 33 16.47 27.15 -54.45
N ASP A 34 17.75 27.08 -54.70
CA ASP A 34 18.64 26.08 -54.12
C ASP A 34 18.55 26.22 -52.60
N THR A 35 17.51 25.68 -52.04
CA THR A 35 17.46 25.36 -50.62
C THR A 35 18.43 24.18 -50.44
N LYS A 36 19.71 24.51 -50.31
CA LYS A 36 20.67 23.61 -49.66
C LYS A 36 19.95 23.13 -48.39
N PRO A 37 19.71 21.82 -48.22
CA PRO A 37 19.24 21.35 -46.93
C PRO A 37 20.26 21.86 -45.93
N ALA A 38 19.85 22.76 -45.06
CA ALA A 38 20.66 23.11 -43.88
C ALA A 38 20.84 21.78 -43.16
N GLY A 39 21.99 21.17 -43.42
CA GLY A 39 22.44 20.00 -42.70
C GLY A 39 22.47 20.41 -41.24
N ARG A 40 21.37 20.12 -40.54
CA ARG A 40 21.39 20.02 -39.09
C ARG A 40 22.36 18.89 -38.82
N SER A 41 23.64 19.19 -38.76
CA SER A 41 24.59 18.30 -38.10
C SER A 41 23.96 17.97 -36.74
N PRO A 42 23.79 16.67 -36.36
CA PRO A 42 23.43 16.37 -35.02
C PRO A 42 24.48 17.06 -34.14
N ARG A 43 24.06 18.09 -33.42
CA ARG A 43 24.90 18.66 -32.36
C ARG A 43 25.12 17.48 -31.41
N LYS A 44 26.24 16.77 -31.61
CA LYS A 44 26.75 15.85 -30.61
C LYS A 44 26.89 16.71 -29.37
N ALA A 45 25.95 16.56 -28.44
CA ALA A 45 26.07 17.16 -27.12
C ALA A 45 27.39 16.61 -26.56
N LEU A 46 28.44 17.37 -26.70
CA LEU A 46 29.74 17.06 -26.09
C LEU A 46 29.46 17.16 -24.58
N VAL A 47 29.20 16.02 -23.98
CA VAL A 47 29.14 15.92 -22.52
C VAL A 47 30.50 16.39 -22.02
N PRO A 48 30.58 17.50 -21.27
CA PRO A 48 31.85 18.06 -20.87
C PRO A 48 32.67 17.02 -20.11
N ALA A 49 33.97 17.02 -20.29
CA ALA A 49 34.86 15.98 -19.75
C ALA A 49 34.70 15.78 -18.24
N TRP A 50 34.40 16.85 -17.49
CA TRP A 50 34.12 16.75 -16.06
C TRP A 50 32.88 15.91 -15.72
N ALA A 51 31.83 15.90 -16.58
CA ALA A 51 30.64 15.10 -16.37
C ALA A 51 30.90 13.57 -16.52
N ARG A 52 31.93 13.22 -17.32
CA ARG A 52 32.37 11.81 -17.42
C ARG A 52 33.06 11.36 -16.14
N TRP A 53 33.87 12.21 -15.53
CA TRP A 53 34.53 11.93 -14.25
C TRP A 53 33.49 11.88 -13.09
N ALA A 54 32.53 12.82 -13.08
CA ALA A 54 31.44 12.81 -12.11
C ALA A 54 30.63 11.53 -12.19
N ALA A 55 30.28 11.05 -13.39
CA ALA A 55 29.55 9.80 -13.56
C ALA A 55 30.33 8.58 -13.04
N MET A 56 31.65 8.56 -13.23
CA MET A 56 32.53 7.48 -12.79
C MET A 56 32.57 7.34 -11.27
N ILE A 57 32.37 8.43 -10.53
CA ILE A 57 32.32 8.45 -9.06
C ILE A 57 30.89 8.28 -8.54
N CYS A 58 29.92 8.96 -9.14
CA CYS A 58 28.54 8.95 -8.66
C CYS A 58 27.82 7.59 -8.87
N ILE A 59 28.12 6.91 -10.00
CA ILE A 59 27.48 5.61 -10.28
C ILE A 59 27.84 4.54 -9.24
N PRO A 60 29.11 4.29 -8.88
CA PRO A 60 29.43 3.29 -7.84
C PRO A 60 28.91 3.69 -6.46
N ILE A 61 28.93 4.99 -6.12
CA ILE A 61 28.35 5.47 -4.85
C ILE A 61 26.84 5.23 -4.83
N PHE A 62 26.14 5.52 -5.93
CA PHE A 62 24.71 5.28 -6.04
C PHE A 62 24.38 3.79 -5.98
N ILE A 63 25.17 2.94 -6.66
CA ILE A 63 25.01 1.48 -6.58
C ILE A 63 25.27 1.01 -5.16
N ALA A 64 26.35 1.46 -4.50
CA ALA A 64 26.66 1.09 -3.12
C ALA A 64 25.57 1.56 -2.14
N PHE A 65 25.05 2.77 -2.30
CA PHE A 65 23.94 3.29 -1.51
C PHE A 65 22.65 2.49 -1.75
N PHE A 66 22.35 2.19 -3.01
CA PHE A 66 21.15 1.43 -3.36
C PHE A 66 21.23 -0.02 -2.91
N THR A 67 22.39 -0.68 -3.07
CA THR A 67 22.60 -2.04 -2.56
C THR A 67 22.59 -2.06 -1.03
N TYR A 68 23.19 -1.07 -0.36
CA TYR A 68 23.11 -0.93 1.10
C TYR A 68 21.66 -0.82 1.56
N ASN A 69 20.82 0.02 0.92
CA ASN A 69 19.41 0.14 1.26
C ASN A 69 18.63 -1.16 0.98
N ILE A 70 18.89 -1.85 -0.13
CA ILE A 70 18.23 -3.13 -0.43
C ILE A 70 18.64 -4.21 0.58
N LEU A 71 19.93 -4.32 0.89
CA LEU A 71 20.41 -5.30 1.89
C LEU A 71 19.89 -4.96 3.31
N SER A 72 19.80 -3.68 3.66
CA SER A 72 19.26 -3.25 4.96
C SER A 72 17.75 -3.53 5.11
N ILE A 73 17.02 -3.62 3.98
CA ILE A 73 15.60 -4.03 4.00
C ILE A 73 15.48 -5.57 4.14
N SER A 74 16.53 -6.30 3.80
CA SER A 74 16.54 -7.78 3.83
C SER A 74 16.82 -8.40 5.21
N ASP A 75 17.07 -7.61 6.25
CA ASP A 75 17.04 -8.05 7.65
C ASP A 75 15.60 -8.21 8.19
N THR A 76 14.65 -8.58 7.35
CA THR A 76 13.57 -9.45 7.79
C THR A 76 14.20 -10.82 8.05
N ASP A 77 14.98 -10.89 9.12
CA ASP A 77 15.24 -12.12 9.85
C ASP A 77 13.88 -12.84 9.88
N ILE A 78 13.77 -13.98 9.20
CA ILE A 78 12.62 -14.88 9.34
C ILE A 78 12.72 -15.40 10.77
N GLN A 79 12.32 -14.53 11.70
CA GLN A 79 12.35 -14.83 13.12
C GLN A 79 11.24 -15.84 13.31
N SER A 80 11.64 -17.10 13.49
CA SER A 80 10.70 -18.14 13.88
C SER A 80 9.94 -17.64 15.11
N PRO A 81 8.61 -17.51 15.06
CA PRO A 81 7.85 -17.02 16.20
C PRO A 81 7.96 -18.01 17.36
N PHE A 82 7.93 -17.51 18.57
CA PHE A 82 7.61 -18.33 19.74
C PHE A 82 6.14 -18.66 19.69
N ILE A 83 5.80 -19.93 19.86
CA ILE A 83 4.42 -20.42 19.78
C ILE A 83 4.10 -21.14 21.08
N VAL A 84 3.03 -20.74 21.73
CA VAL A 84 2.43 -21.41 22.89
C VAL A 84 1.07 -21.93 22.48
N LYS A 85 0.79 -23.21 22.77
CA LYS A 85 -0.48 -23.87 22.43
C LYS A 85 -1.12 -24.48 23.67
N ALA A 86 -2.43 -24.39 23.72
CA ALA A 86 -3.29 -25.18 24.61
C ALA A 86 -4.06 -26.19 23.74
N ASP A 87 -3.90 -27.48 24.02
CA ASP A 87 -4.61 -28.52 23.28
C ASP A 87 -6.11 -28.56 23.63
N LYS A 88 -6.88 -29.33 22.87
CA LYS A 88 -8.31 -29.49 23.14
C LYS A 88 -8.55 -30.08 24.52
N GLY A 89 -9.31 -29.39 25.36
CA GLY A 89 -9.64 -29.78 26.73
C GLY A 89 -8.66 -29.24 27.77
N ASP A 90 -7.52 -28.68 27.36
CA ASP A 90 -6.49 -28.13 28.24
C ASP A 90 -6.50 -26.61 28.27
N LYS A 91 -5.84 -26.05 29.30
CA LYS A 91 -5.50 -24.62 29.38
C LYS A 91 -3.99 -24.47 29.53
N ALA A 92 -3.44 -23.42 28.96
CA ALA A 92 -2.01 -23.11 29.11
C ALA A 92 -1.84 -21.73 29.74
N THR A 93 -0.93 -21.64 30.72
CA THR A 93 -0.53 -20.35 31.30
C THR A 93 0.88 -20.02 30.85
N VAL A 94 1.10 -18.80 30.37
CA VAL A 94 2.41 -18.32 29.95
C VAL A 94 2.64 -16.91 30.48
N VAL A 95 3.86 -16.65 30.94
CA VAL A 95 4.36 -15.32 31.29
C VAL A 95 5.22 -14.85 30.14
N LEU A 96 4.84 -13.74 29.54
CA LEU A 96 5.56 -13.13 28.42
C LEU A 96 6.82 -12.39 28.92
N PRO A 97 7.77 -12.06 28.03
CA PRO A 97 9.03 -11.38 28.43
C PRO A 97 8.86 -10.02 29.11
N ASP A 98 7.72 -9.35 28.91
CA ASP A 98 7.37 -8.07 29.55
C ASP A 98 6.71 -8.23 30.94
N GLY A 99 6.51 -9.47 31.40
CA GLY A 99 5.81 -9.79 32.65
C GLY A 99 4.29 -9.86 32.51
N THR A 100 3.75 -9.84 31.29
CA THR A 100 2.32 -10.06 31.04
C THR A 100 1.95 -11.52 31.27
N ASP A 101 0.91 -11.76 32.09
CA ASP A 101 0.32 -13.08 32.30
C ASP A 101 -0.75 -13.34 31.25
N VAL A 102 -0.68 -14.50 30.60
CA VAL A 102 -1.67 -14.95 29.60
C VAL A 102 -2.14 -16.34 29.97
N ILE A 103 -3.47 -16.52 30.03
CA ILE A 103 -4.11 -17.83 30.19
C ILE A 103 -4.83 -18.14 28.87
N LEU A 104 -4.34 -19.13 28.16
CA LEU A 104 -4.99 -19.64 26.94
C LEU A 104 -6.03 -20.68 27.31
N ASN A 105 -7.21 -20.56 26.73
CA ASN A 105 -8.26 -21.55 26.85
C ASN A 105 -8.03 -22.72 25.88
N SER A 106 -8.92 -23.71 25.94
CA SER A 106 -8.86 -24.94 25.12
C SER A 106 -8.74 -24.62 23.62
N ALA A 107 -7.93 -25.41 22.91
CA ALA A 107 -7.71 -25.29 21.46
C ALA A 107 -7.24 -23.89 21.01
N SER A 108 -6.41 -23.23 21.83
CA SER A 108 -5.94 -21.87 21.54
C SER A 108 -4.44 -21.83 21.33
N GLN A 109 -4.00 -20.85 20.53
CA GLN A 109 -2.61 -20.64 20.22
C GLN A 109 -2.25 -19.14 20.32
N LEU A 110 -1.14 -18.85 20.97
CA LEU A 110 -0.52 -17.54 21.03
C LEU A 110 0.85 -17.59 20.37
N SER A 111 1.16 -16.60 19.55
CA SER A 111 2.50 -16.47 18.96
C SER A 111 3.01 -15.04 19.06
N TYR A 112 4.33 -14.89 19.18
CA TYR A 112 5.02 -13.60 19.20
C TYR A 112 6.43 -13.73 18.63
N LEU A 113 6.98 -12.64 18.10
CA LEU A 113 8.30 -12.61 17.49
C LEU A 113 9.41 -12.34 18.52
N ARG A 114 10.66 -12.59 18.14
CA ARG A 114 11.85 -12.38 19.01
C ARG A 114 12.10 -10.91 19.35
N ASP A 115 11.58 -10.00 18.54
CA ASP A 115 11.67 -8.55 18.74
C ASP A 115 10.54 -7.98 19.63
N PHE A 116 9.71 -8.87 20.22
CA PHE A 116 8.68 -8.50 21.18
C PHE A 116 9.24 -7.56 22.26
N GLY A 117 8.61 -6.39 22.42
CA GLY A 117 9.00 -5.39 23.41
C GLY A 117 10.09 -4.40 22.96
N LYS A 118 10.68 -4.53 21.76
CA LYS A 118 11.64 -3.54 21.26
C LYS A 118 10.97 -2.21 20.86
N ASN A 119 9.93 -2.27 20.03
CA ASN A 119 9.15 -1.12 19.59
C ASN A 119 7.71 -1.20 20.13
N GLU A 120 7.11 -2.37 20.00
CA GLU A 120 5.77 -2.69 20.46
C GLU A 120 5.76 -4.12 21.03
N ARG A 121 4.75 -4.46 21.81
CA ARG A 121 4.53 -5.76 22.41
C ARG A 121 3.41 -6.47 21.66
N ARG A 122 3.74 -7.01 20.47
CA ARG A 122 2.75 -7.61 19.57
C ARG A 122 2.69 -9.13 19.74
N VAL A 123 1.48 -9.64 19.95
CA VAL A 123 1.15 -11.06 19.97
C VAL A 123 0.05 -11.35 18.96
N GLN A 124 0.03 -12.55 18.40
CA GLN A 124 -1.04 -13.04 17.53
C GLN A 124 -1.79 -14.15 18.28
N LEU A 125 -3.11 -14.03 18.34
CA LEU A 125 -3.99 -14.98 19.01
C LEU A 125 -4.87 -15.70 17.99
N ASP A 126 -4.99 -17.02 18.18
CA ASP A 126 -6.01 -17.87 17.55
C ASP A 126 -6.67 -18.68 18.67
N GLY A 127 -7.99 -18.55 18.84
CA GLY A 127 -8.73 -19.11 19.97
C GLY A 127 -9.02 -18.08 21.06
N GLU A 128 -9.01 -18.48 22.32
CA GLU A 128 -9.38 -17.63 23.45
C GLU A 128 -8.21 -17.45 24.43
N GLY A 129 -8.02 -16.21 24.86
CA GLY A 129 -6.99 -15.84 25.82
C GLY A 129 -7.45 -14.76 26.79
N TYR A 130 -7.16 -14.99 28.07
CA TYR A 130 -7.27 -14.01 29.14
C TYR A 130 -5.91 -13.37 29.35
N PHE A 131 -5.87 -12.04 29.32
CA PHE A 131 -4.65 -11.24 29.39
C PHE A 131 -4.65 -10.35 30.63
N LYS A 132 -3.62 -10.45 31.45
CA LYS A 132 -3.29 -9.49 32.49
C LYS A 132 -1.99 -8.79 32.10
N VAL A 133 -2.14 -7.69 31.35
CA VAL A 133 -1.03 -7.02 30.68
C VAL A 133 -0.24 -6.16 31.69
N ALA A 134 1.07 -6.35 31.72
CA ALA A 134 1.99 -5.51 32.48
C ALA A 134 1.91 -4.05 32.02
N HIS A 135 1.84 -3.13 32.98
CA HIS A 135 1.68 -1.70 32.67
C HIS A 135 2.98 -1.12 32.09
N ASP A 136 2.91 -0.68 30.82
CA ASP A 136 3.98 0.07 30.14
C ASP A 136 3.35 1.09 29.17
N THR A 137 3.57 2.36 29.46
CA THR A 137 3.06 3.48 28.62
C THR A 137 3.92 3.78 27.42
N ARG A 138 5.14 3.24 27.34
CA ARG A 138 6.10 3.49 26.24
C ARG A 138 5.90 2.53 25.09
N HIS A 139 5.55 1.27 25.38
CA HIS A 139 5.39 0.21 24.39
C HIS A 139 3.97 -0.32 24.46
N THR A 140 3.18 -0.05 23.43
CA THR A 140 1.81 -0.55 23.35
C THR A 140 1.80 -2.07 23.25
N PHE A 141 0.93 -2.73 24.03
CA PHE A 141 0.64 -4.15 23.88
C PHE A 141 -0.48 -4.34 22.87
N ILE A 142 -0.28 -5.21 21.88
CA ILE A 142 -1.19 -5.42 20.76
C ILE A 142 -1.51 -6.91 20.64
N VAL A 143 -2.79 -7.24 20.75
CA VAL A 143 -3.29 -8.57 20.39
C VAL A 143 -3.86 -8.49 18.98
N GLN A 144 -3.23 -9.19 18.04
CA GLN A 144 -3.64 -9.28 16.65
C GLN A 144 -4.52 -10.50 16.44
N VAL A 145 -5.70 -10.29 15.87
CA VAL A 145 -6.64 -11.34 15.45
C VAL A 145 -7.10 -11.06 14.03
N GLY A 146 -6.50 -11.68 13.04
CA GLY A 146 -6.75 -11.34 11.64
C GLY A 146 -6.52 -9.85 11.37
N GLU A 147 -7.58 -9.12 10.97
CA GLU A 147 -7.52 -7.68 10.73
C GLU A 147 -7.77 -6.83 11.99
N LEU A 148 -8.21 -7.45 13.08
CA LEU A 148 -8.53 -6.76 14.33
C LEU A 148 -7.27 -6.60 15.18
N GLU A 149 -7.01 -5.41 15.65
CA GLU A 149 -5.97 -5.09 16.64
C GLU A 149 -6.59 -4.61 17.94
N VAL A 150 -6.27 -5.29 19.03
CA VAL A 150 -6.66 -4.89 20.40
C VAL A 150 -5.43 -4.26 21.06
N LYS A 151 -5.48 -2.94 21.31
CA LYS A 151 -4.36 -2.12 21.81
C LYS A 151 -4.58 -1.70 23.24
N VAL A 152 -3.59 -1.97 24.09
CA VAL A 152 -3.62 -1.66 25.53
C VAL A 152 -2.26 -1.20 26.05
N LEU A 153 -2.23 -0.57 27.25
CA LEU A 153 -1.00 -0.15 27.92
C LEU A 153 -0.77 -0.87 29.27
N GLY A 154 -1.82 -1.45 29.83
CA GLY A 154 -1.82 -2.14 31.12
C GLY A 154 -3.26 -2.38 31.54
N THR A 155 -3.80 -3.53 31.23
CA THR A 155 -5.25 -3.78 31.13
C THR A 155 -5.51 -5.25 31.41
N VAL A 156 -6.63 -5.55 32.03
CA VAL A 156 -7.11 -6.92 32.22
C VAL A 156 -8.32 -7.13 31.31
N PHE A 157 -8.23 -8.07 30.38
CA PHE A 157 -9.26 -8.32 29.37
C PHE A 157 -9.22 -9.77 28.86
N ASN A 158 -10.31 -10.21 28.28
CA ASN A 158 -10.43 -11.49 27.58
C ASN A 158 -10.69 -11.25 26.09
N VAL A 159 -10.11 -12.09 25.24
CA VAL A 159 -10.37 -12.12 23.78
C VAL A 159 -10.72 -13.53 23.39
N CYS A 160 -11.90 -13.71 22.78
CA CYS A 160 -12.35 -14.95 22.16
C CYS A 160 -12.40 -14.76 20.65
N ALA A 161 -11.62 -15.54 19.92
CA ALA A 161 -11.35 -15.32 18.49
C ALA A 161 -11.04 -16.63 17.77
N TYR A 162 -11.86 -17.64 17.95
CA TYR A 162 -11.71 -18.90 17.22
C TYR A 162 -11.95 -18.70 15.71
N GLN A 163 -11.20 -19.44 14.89
CA GLN A 163 -11.27 -19.28 13.43
C GLN A 163 -12.63 -19.71 12.85
N ASP A 164 -13.25 -20.71 13.45
CA ASP A 164 -14.56 -21.27 13.07
C ASP A 164 -15.75 -20.41 13.53
N GLU A 165 -15.51 -19.43 14.43
CA GLU A 165 -16.54 -18.48 14.86
C GLU A 165 -16.61 -17.26 13.93
N GLN A 166 -17.82 -16.75 13.70
CA GLN A 166 -18.04 -15.57 12.88
C GLN A 166 -17.69 -14.27 13.61
N ASP A 167 -17.73 -14.27 14.92
CA ASP A 167 -17.52 -13.09 15.74
C ASP A 167 -16.21 -13.20 16.54
N VAL A 168 -15.55 -12.07 16.72
CA VAL A 168 -14.49 -11.88 17.70
C VAL A 168 -15.09 -11.12 18.88
N THR A 169 -14.95 -11.69 20.08
CA THR A 169 -15.44 -11.07 21.30
C THR A 169 -14.28 -10.54 22.14
N VAL A 170 -14.40 -9.31 22.62
CA VAL A 170 -13.48 -8.72 23.60
C VAL A 170 -14.25 -8.27 24.82
N VAL A 171 -13.84 -8.70 26.01
CA VAL A 171 -14.42 -8.30 27.29
C VAL A 171 -13.39 -7.54 28.10
N LEU A 172 -13.69 -6.30 28.50
CA LEU A 172 -12.81 -5.47 29.28
C LEU A 172 -13.19 -5.49 30.75
N LEU A 173 -12.25 -5.98 31.58
CA LEU A 173 -12.44 -6.08 33.04
C LEU A 173 -11.83 -4.86 33.77
N GLU A 174 -10.59 -4.48 33.42
CA GLU A 174 -9.89 -3.38 34.08
C GLU A 174 -9.04 -2.61 33.07
N GLY A 175 -9.00 -1.28 33.18
CA GLY A 175 -8.16 -0.38 32.38
C GLY A 175 -8.89 0.19 31.17
N LYS A 176 -8.23 0.22 30.02
CA LYS A 176 -8.77 0.75 28.76
C LYS A 176 -8.29 -0.09 27.58
N VAL A 177 -9.19 -0.37 26.65
CA VAL A 177 -8.91 -1.08 25.40
C VAL A 177 -9.26 -0.20 24.23
N GLY A 178 -8.33 -0.07 23.27
CA GLY A 178 -8.62 0.44 21.94
C GLY A 178 -8.70 -0.71 20.95
N VAL A 179 -9.81 -0.87 20.27
CA VAL A 179 -9.98 -1.86 19.21
C VAL A 179 -9.92 -1.16 17.87
N HIS A 180 -9.11 -1.68 16.95
CA HIS A 180 -8.88 -1.09 15.63
C HIS A 180 -9.03 -2.13 14.52
N THR A 181 -9.63 -1.72 13.42
CA THR A 181 -9.64 -2.40 12.13
C THR A 181 -9.25 -1.40 11.04
N PRO A 182 -8.94 -1.79 9.81
CA PRO A 182 -8.63 -0.86 8.73
C PRO A 182 -9.72 0.18 8.46
N SER A 183 -10.99 -0.15 8.77
CA SER A 183 -12.15 0.69 8.47
C SER A 183 -12.75 1.41 9.68
N SER A 184 -12.43 1.01 10.91
CA SER A 184 -13.11 1.50 12.11
C SER A 184 -12.27 1.37 13.37
N SER A 185 -12.60 2.17 14.41
CA SER A 185 -11.98 2.06 15.73
C SER A 185 -12.99 2.29 16.83
N LEU A 186 -12.78 1.63 17.98
CA LEU A 186 -13.63 1.70 19.16
C LEU A 186 -12.76 1.77 20.41
N ILE A 187 -13.17 2.57 21.41
CA ILE A 187 -12.55 2.59 22.74
C ILE A 187 -13.55 2.01 23.74
N MET A 188 -13.12 0.97 24.47
CA MET A 188 -13.92 0.27 25.47
C MET A 188 -13.61 0.77 26.88
N LYS A 189 -14.62 0.68 27.74
CA LYS A 189 -14.55 0.96 29.19
C LYS A 189 -14.72 -0.33 29.98
N PRO A 190 -14.23 -0.39 31.24
CA PRO A 190 -14.44 -1.56 32.09
C PRO A 190 -15.93 -1.93 32.22
N GLY A 191 -16.23 -3.23 32.18
CA GLY A 191 -17.58 -3.77 32.17
C GLY A 191 -18.28 -3.70 30.81
N GLU A 192 -17.53 -3.47 29.72
CA GLU A 192 -18.06 -3.57 28.37
C GLU A 192 -17.55 -4.85 27.67
N LYS A 193 -18.45 -5.46 26.90
CA LYS A 193 -18.17 -6.53 25.95
C LYS A 193 -18.41 -5.99 24.55
N MET A 194 -17.48 -6.24 23.67
CA MET A 194 -17.55 -5.90 22.25
C MET A 194 -17.54 -7.17 21.43
N ASN A 195 -18.44 -7.25 20.45
CA ASN A 195 -18.45 -8.27 19.41
C ASN A 195 -18.15 -7.62 18.08
N TYR A 196 -17.17 -8.18 17.36
CA TYR A 196 -16.81 -7.79 15.99
C TYR A 196 -17.16 -8.91 15.04
N ASN A 197 -18.09 -8.65 14.12
CA ASN A 197 -18.49 -9.64 13.12
C ASN A 197 -17.53 -9.59 11.92
N LYS A 198 -16.83 -10.71 11.67
CA LYS A 198 -15.80 -10.84 10.62
C LYS A 198 -16.36 -10.65 9.20
N SER A 199 -17.65 -10.96 8.97
CA SER A 199 -18.27 -10.87 7.64
C SER A 199 -18.81 -9.48 7.32
N THR A 200 -19.40 -8.80 8.33
CA THR A 200 -20.02 -7.48 8.15
C THR A 200 -19.11 -6.32 8.52
N HIS A 201 -17.96 -6.60 9.16
CA HIS A 201 -16.99 -5.64 9.69
C HIS A 201 -17.61 -4.62 10.67
N LYS A 202 -18.65 -5.04 11.43
CA LYS A 202 -19.36 -4.17 12.37
C LYS A 202 -19.03 -4.52 13.80
N PHE A 203 -18.91 -3.46 14.63
CA PHE A 203 -18.84 -3.58 16.08
C PHE A 203 -20.24 -3.47 16.71
N THR A 204 -20.48 -4.29 17.72
CA THR A 204 -21.58 -4.12 18.67
C THR A 204 -21.03 -4.15 20.08
N THR A 205 -21.57 -3.34 20.98
CA THR A 205 -21.13 -3.26 22.37
C THR A 205 -22.32 -3.48 23.32
N GLU A 206 -22.06 -4.24 24.38
CA GLU A 206 -23.01 -4.47 25.46
C GLU A 206 -22.32 -4.35 26.82
N LYS A 207 -23.09 -4.07 27.88
CA LYS A 207 -22.56 -4.07 29.24
C LYS A 207 -22.62 -5.48 29.82
N VAL A 208 -21.56 -5.86 30.50
CA VAL A 208 -21.45 -7.15 31.20
C VAL A 208 -21.00 -6.91 32.64
N TYR A 209 -21.36 -7.83 33.50
CA TYR A 209 -20.88 -7.83 34.88
C TYR A 209 -19.54 -8.56 34.94
N PRO A 210 -18.49 -7.97 35.56
CA PRO A 210 -17.17 -8.60 35.67
C PRO A 210 -17.16 -9.96 36.38
N GLU A 211 -18.20 -10.26 37.14
CA GLU A 211 -18.36 -11.50 37.92
C GLU A 211 -18.65 -12.72 37.03
N ASP A 212 -18.99 -12.52 35.78
CA ASP A 212 -19.31 -13.57 34.82
C ASP A 212 -18.12 -14.11 34.04
N TYR A 213 -16.90 -13.56 34.29
CA TYR A 213 -15.68 -13.86 33.52
C TYR A 213 -14.46 -14.16 34.39
#